data_0a985be2a84f9e6ace5500727783771a
#
_entry.id   0a985be2a84f9e6ace5500727783771a
#
_cell.length_a   1.000
_cell.length_b   1.000
_cell.length_c   1.000
_cell.angle_alpha   90.00
_cell.angle_beta   90.00
_cell.angle_gamma   90.00
#
_symmetry.space_group_name_H-M   'P 1'
#
loop_
_entity.id
_entity.type
_entity.pdbx_description
1 polymer ?
#
loop_
_entity_poly.entity_id
_entity_poly.type
_entity_poly.pdbx_seq_one_letter_code
_entity_poly.pdbx_strand_id
1 'polypeptide(L)'
;NERLEFLGDRVLGLVVAEELIRRFPGLEEGELAVRLNALVRKETCARVAQDTGIDTHIILAPGERQTGGVAKKAVLGDACEAIIAALYLDGGLPAARHFILTAWKNDFDASAGVGRDPKTELQEWAQSRSDLGRALPVYRVTHSSGPAHAPHFVVAVSVGTAGTAEGEGGSKREAERNAAAALLAT
;
A
#
# COMPACT_ATOMS: atom_id res chain seq x y z
N ASN A 1 5.76 -13.37 -24.21
CA ASN A 1 4.78 -12.91 -23.18
C ASN A 1 4.68 -11.38 -23.03
N GLU A 2 5.67 -10.59 -23.45
CA GLU A 2 5.76 -9.13 -23.24
C GLU A 2 4.48 -8.36 -23.61
N ARG A 3 3.81 -8.75 -24.70
CA ARG A 3 2.55 -8.08 -25.12
C ARG A 3 1.38 -8.40 -24.18
N LEU A 4 1.32 -9.63 -23.66
CA LEU A 4 0.31 -10.02 -22.68
C LEU A 4 0.63 -9.40 -21.31
N GLU A 5 1.88 -9.40 -20.89
CA GLU A 5 2.35 -8.70 -19.69
C GLU A 5 1.95 -7.22 -19.73
N PHE A 6 2.25 -6.52 -20.84
CA PHE A 6 1.87 -5.13 -21.02
C PHE A 6 0.37 -4.87 -20.84
N LEU A 7 -0.47 -5.74 -21.42
CA LEU A 7 -1.93 -5.62 -21.28
C LEU A 7 -2.39 -5.99 -19.85
N GLY A 8 -1.82 -7.06 -19.29
CA GLY A 8 -2.19 -7.57 -17.97
C GLY A 8 -1.92 -6.57 -16.85
N ASP A 9 -0.77 -5.90 -16.90
CA ASP A 9 -0.44 -4.82 -15.97
C ASP A 9 -1.52 -3.71 -15.96
N ARG A 10 -2.01 -3.30 -17.13
CA ARG A 10 -3.08 -2.29 -17.26
C ARG A 10 -4.43 -2.79 -16.71
N VAL A 11 -4.77 -4.05 -16.98
CA VAL A 11 -5.99 -4.67 -16.45
C VAL A 11 -5.91 -4.82 -14.95
N LEU A 12 -4.77 -5.27 -14.41
CA LEU A 12 -4.53 -5.38 -12.98
C LEU A 12 -4.65 -4.01 -12.30
N GLY A 13 -3.96 -3.01 -12.83
CA GLY A 13 -4.01 -1.64 -12.30
C GLY A 13 -5.43 -1.08 -12.26
N LEU A 14 -6.21 -1.27 -13.32
CA LEU A 14 -7.61 -0.82 -13.39
C LEU A 14 -8.47 -1.49 -12.31
N VAL A 15 -8.43 -2.83 -12.22
CA VAL A 15 -9.26 -3.59 -11.26
C VAL A 15 -8.88 -3.27 -9.82
N VAL A 16 -7.58 -3.17 -9.53
CA VAL A 16 -7.10 -2.82 -8.18
C VAL A 16 -7.49 -1.39 -7.82
N ALA A 17 -7.33 -0.42 -8.72
CA ALA A 17 -7.73 0.97 -8.46
C ALA A 17 -9.22 1.09 -8.15
N GLU A 18 -10.07 0.44 -8.94
CA GLU A 18 -11.52 0.43 -8.74
C GLU A 18 -11.91 -0.21 -7.41
N GLU A 19 -11.29 -1.33 -7.03
CA GLU A 19 -11.54 -2.00 -5.75
C GLU A 19 -11.05 -1.16 -4.56
N LEU A 20 -9.93 -0.45 -4.69
CA LEU A 20 -9.44 0.47 -3.65
C LEU A 20 -10.41 1.63 -3.43
N ILE A 21 -10.92 2.27 -4.50
CA ILE A 21 -11.93 3.33 -4.39
C ILE A 21 -13.20 2.80 -3.70
N ARG A 22 -13.64 1.60 -4.05
CA ARG A 22 -14.80 0.97 -3.45
C ARG A 22 -14.62 0.67 -1.96
N ARG A 23 -13.44 0.17 -1.57
CA ARG A 23 -13.12 -0.19 -0.16
C ARG A 23 -12.82 1.01 0.72
N PHE A 24 -12.25 2.05 0.13
CA PHE A 24 -11.73 3.22 0.85
C PHE A 24 -12.27 4.53 0.27
N PRO A 25 -13.60 4.78 0.33
CA PRO A 25 -14.22 5.95 -0.31
C PRO A 25 -13.78 7.29 0.29
N GLY A 26 -13.16 7.30 1.45
CA GLY A 26 -12.69 8.51 2.14
C GLY A 26 -11.20 8.80 1.97
N LEU A 27 -10.46 7.98 1.23
CA LEU A 27 -9.02 8.20 1.04
C LEU A 27 -8.75 9.15 -0.12
N GLU A 28 -7.75 10.02 0.06
CA GLU A 28 -7.23 10.89 -0.97
C GLU A 28 -6.39 10.11 -2.00
N GLU A 29 -6.23 10.69 -3.20
CA GLU A 29 -5.48 10.09 -4.32
C GLU A 29 -4.10 9.58 -3.91
N GLY A 30 -3.34 10.38 -3.14
CA GLY A 30 -1.99 10.01 -2.70
C GLY A 30 -1.95 8.73 -1.86
N GLU A 31 -2.95 8.53 -1.01
CA GLU A 31 -3.06 7.34 -0.17
C GLU A 31 -3.51 6.11 -0.98
N LEU A 32 -4.41 6.32 -1.94
CA LEU A 32 -4.82 5.28 -2.90
C LEU A 32 -3.64 4.86 -3.79
N ALA A 33 -2.82 5.81 -4.27
CA ALA A 33 -1.65 5.54 -5.09
C ALA A 33 -0.59 4.69 -4.35
N VAL A 34 -0.34 4.95 -3.07
CA VAL A 34 0.57 4.14 -2.25
C VAL A 34 0.09 2.69 -2.16
N ARG A 35 -1.21 2.49 -1.92
CA ARG A 35 -1.81 1.14 -1.85
C ARG A 35 -1.79 0.44 -3.21
N LEU A 36 -2.16 1.16 -4.27
CA LEU A 36 -2.12 0.65 -5.63
C LEU A 36 -0.72 0.12 -5.96
N ASN A 37 0.31 0.95 -5.77
CA ASN A 37 1.69 0.57 -6.05
C ASN A 37 2.14 -0.67 -5.26
N ALA A 38 1.72 -0.81 -4.01
CA ALA A 38 2.03 -1.99 -3.20
C ALA A 38 1.34 -3.26 -3.71
N LEU A 39 0.13 -3.15 -4.23
CA LEU A 39 -0.68 -4.27 -4.72
C LEU A 39 -0.27 -4.74 -6.12
N VAL A 40 0.12 -3.82 -7.01
CA VAL A 40 0.44 -4.15 -8.41
C VAL A 40 1.92 -4.38 -8.68
N ARG A 41 2.81 -4.20 -7.69
CA ARG A 41 4.25 -4.40 -7.90
C ARG A 41 4.60 -5.84 -8.24
N LYS A 42 5.70 -6.04 -8.97
CA LYS A 42 6.18 -7.36 -9.44
C LYS A 42 6.37 -8.38 -8.33
N GLU A 43 6.77 -7.97 -7.13
CA GLU A 43 6.92 -8.86 -5.98
C GLU A 43 5.59 -9.44 -5.52
N THR A 44 4.54 -8.63 -5.55
CA THR A 44 3.17 -9.08 -5.21
C THR A 44 2.66 -10.02 -6.29
N CYS A 45 2.79 -9.68 -7.56
CA CYS A 45 2.43 -10.55 -8.68
C CYS A 45 3.17 -11.89 -8.65
N ALA A 46 4.48 -11.87 -8.34
CA ALA A 46 5.28 -13.09 -8.21
C ALA A 46 4.81 -13.99 -7.07
N ARG A 47 4.47 -13.41 -5.91
CA ARG A 47 3.92 -14.15 -4.78
C ARG A 47 2.55 -14.75 -5.13
N VAL A 48 1.68 -13.97 -5.75
CA VAL A 48 0.36 -14.46 -6.21
C VAL A 48 0.52 -15.61 -7.21
N ALA A 49 1.49 -15.53 -8.13
CA ALA A 49 1.79 -16.63 -9.04
C ALA A 49 2.16 -17.92 -8.30
N GLN A 50 2.89 -17.83 -7.18
CA GLN A 50 3.22 -18.97 -6.32
C GLN A 50 2.00 -19.46 -5.55
N ASP A 51 1.26 -18.56 -4.90
CA ASP A 51 0.09 -18.90 -4.08
C ASP A 51 -1.04 -19.56 -4.90
N THR A 52 -1.13 -19.24 -6.20
CA THR A 52 -2.10 -19.81 -7.14
C THR A 52 -1.57 -21.02 -7.92
N GLY A 53 -0.30 -21.42 -7.72
CA GLY A 53 0.33 -22.55 -8.39
C GLY A 53 0.73 -22.29 -9.86
N ILE A 54 0.64 -21.05 -10.34
CA ILE A 54 1.06 -20.66 -11.69
C ILE A 54 2.53 -20.98 -11.92
N ASP A 55 3.36 -20.83 -10.90
CA ASP A 55 4.81 -21.07 -10.95
C ASP A 55 5.17 -22.49 -11.40
N THR A 56 4.33 -23.47 -11.08
CA THR A 56 4.54 -24.88 -11.43
C THR A 56 4.32 -25.18 -12.92
N HIS A 57 3.62 -24.29 -13.62
CA HIS A 57 3.25 -24.43 -15.04
C HIS A 57 4.10 -23.58 -15.98
N ILE A 58 5.03 -22.77 -15.46
CA ILE A 58 5.88 -21.90 -16.29
C ILE A 58 6.98 -22.73 -16.95
N ILE A 59 7.06 -22.63 -18.28
CA ILE A 59 8.14 -23.22 -19.06
C ILE A 59 9.24 -22.16 -19.22
N LEU A 60 10.36 -22.37 -18.50
CA LEU A 60 11.54 -21.52 -18.58
C LEU A 60 12.52 -22.03 -19.63
N ALA A 61 13.22 -21.10 -20.31
CA ALA A 61 14.35 -21.45 -21.16
C ALA A 61 15.46 -22.12 -20.35
N PRO A 62 16.30 -23.02 -20.95
CA PRO A 62 17.33 -23.76 -20.22
C PRO A 62 18.31 -22.88 -19.43
N GLY A 63 18.64 -21.67 -19.91
CA GLY A 63 19.53 -20.72 -19.24
C GLY A 63 18.87 -20.00 -18.04
N GLU A 64 17.57 -19.81 -18.05
CA GLU A 64 16.82 -19.11 -16.99
C GLU A 64 16.60 -19.99 -15.76
N ARG A 65 16.64 -21.31 -15.93
CA ARG A 65 16.51 -22.27 -14.82
C ARG A 65 17.70 -22.23 -13.85
N GLN A 66 18.86 -21.76 -14.31
CA GLN A 66 20.10 -21.73 -13.54
C GLN A 66 20.30 -20.42 -12.76
N THR A 67 19.64 -19.34 -13.14
CA THR A 67 19.67 -18.04 -12.46
C THR A 67 18.62 -17.99 -11.36
N GLY A 68 18.97 -18.49 -10.17
CA GLY A 68 18.08 -18.43 -8.99
C GLY A 68 17.81 -17.01 -8.47
N GLY A 69 16.69 -16.80 -7.80
CA GLY A 69 16.44 -15.59 -7.01
C GLY A 69 15.67 -14.48 -7.74
N VAL A 70 16.29 -13.31 -7.96
CA VAL A 70 15.64 -12.08 -8.47
C VAL A 70 15.08 -12.28 -9.89
N ALA A 71 15.81 -12.99 -10.76
CA ALA A 71 15.35 -13.31 -12.12
C ALA A 71 14.06 -14.17 -12.09
N LYS A 72 13.97 -15.12 -11.16
CA LYS A 72 12.78 -15.95 -11.01
C LYS A 72 11.56 -15.13 -10.57
N LYS A 73 11.70 -14.16 -9.67
CA LYS A 73 10.60 -13.29 -9.22
C LYS A 73 10.08 -12.41 -10.36
N ALA A 74 10.97 -11.85 -11.18
CA ALA A 74 10.56 -11.06 -12.34
C ALA A 74 9.73 -11.91 -13.32
N VAL A 75 10.23 -13.09 -13.68
CA VAL A 75 9.54 -14.02 -14.59
C VAL A 75 8.17 -14.44 -14.04
N LEU A 76 8.05 -14.68 -12.73
CA LEU A 76 6.79 -15.03 -12.09
C LEU A 76 5.80 -13.86 -12.12
N GLY A 77 6.28 -12.63 -11.88
CA GLY A 77 5.46 -11.43 -11.99
C GLY A 77 4.93 -11.22 -13.40
N ASP A 78 5.81 -11.31 -14.41
CA ASP A 78 5.47 -11.17 -15.82
C ASP A 78 4.48 -12.24 -16.27
N ALA A 79 4.64 -13.47 -15.79
CA ALA A 79 3.71 -14.57 -16.09
C ALA A 79 2.34 -14.35 -15.45
N CYS A 80 2.28 -13.83 -14.24
CA CYS A 80 1.02 -13.49 -13.57
C CYS A 80 0.24 -12.43 -14.36
N GLU A 81 0.91 -11.36 -14.77
CA GLU A 81 0.32 -10.31 -15.60
C GLU A 81 -0.13 -10.87 -16.96
N ALA A 82 0.68 -11.72 -17.59
CA ALA A 82 0.32 -12.34 -18.86
C ALA A 82 -0.95 -13.22 -18.74
N ILE A 83 -1.13 -13.93 -17.61
CA ILE A 83 -2.34 -14.73 -17.35
C ILE A 83 -3.55 -13.82 -17.15
N ILE A 84 -3.40 -12.71 -16.43
CA ILE A 84 -4.48 -11.72 -16.28
C ILE A 84 -4.93 -11.21 -17.66
N ALA A 85 -3.98 -10.93 -18.56
CA ALA A 85 -4.31 -10.52 -19.92
C ALA A 85 -5.00 -11.64 -20.71
N ALA A 86 -4.56 -12.89 -20.56
CA ALA A 86 -5.19 -14.03 -21.23
C ALA A 86 -6.65 -14.20 -20.77
N LEU A 87 -6.90 -14.12 -19.48
CA LEU A 87 -8.25 -14.16 -18.89
C LEU A 87 -9.12 -12.99 -19.40
N TYR A 88 -8.54 -11.81 -19.51
CA TYR A 88 -9.22 -10.63 -20.07
C TYR A 88 -9.59 -10.82 -21.55
N LEU A 89 -8.69 -11.34 -22.35
CA LEU A 89 -8.91 -11.55 -23.79
C LEU A 89 -9.93 -12.67 -24.06
N ASP A 90 -9.97 -13.71 -23.24
CA ASP A 90 -10.86 -14.85 -23.37
C ASP A 90 -12.25 -14.58 -22.79
N GLY A 91 -12.33 -14.09 -21.55
CA GLY A 91 -13.59 -13.93 -20.80
C GLY A 91 -13.93 -12.47 -20.45
N GLY A 92 -13.20 -11.50 -20.99
CA GLY A 92 -13.41 -10.08 -20.73
C GLY A 92 -13.02 -9.64 -19.33
N LEU A 93 -13.34 -8.38 -19.02
CA LEU A 93 -13.05 -7.81 -17.69
C LEU A 93 -13.66 -8.59 -16.53
N PRO A 94 -14.86 -9.18 -16.62
CA PRO A 94 -15.42 -9.97 -15.52
C PRO A 94 -14.56 -11.17 -15.11
N ALA A 95 -13.98 -11.90 -16.08
CA ALA A 95 -13.12 -13.05 -15.80
C ALA A 95 -11.80 -12.63 -15.13
N ALA A 96 -11.13 -11.61 -15.67
CA ALA A 96 -9.92 -11.07 -15.08
C ALA A 96 -10.18 -10.50 -13.67
N ARG A 97 -11.26 -9.76 -13.50
CA ARG A 97 -11.69 -9.21 -12.20
C ARG A 97 -11.89 -10.31 -11.15
N HIS A 98 -12.61 -11.37 -11.50
CA HIS A 98 -12.84 -12.49 -10.60
C HIS A 98 -11.53 -13.10 -10.12
N PHE A 99 -10.59 -13.36 -11.03
CA PHE A 99 -9.26 -13.87 -10.69
C PHE A 99 -8.50 -12.91 -9.76
N ILE A 100 -8.41 -11.63 -10.14
CA ILE A 100 -7.67 -10.63 -9.36
C ILE A 100 -8.26 -10.48 -7.95
N LEU A 101 -9.58 -10.30 -7.81
CA LEU A 101 -10.19 -10.10 -6.50
C LEU A 101 -10.07 -11.35 -5.60
N THR A 102 -10.03 -12.53 -6.19
CA THR A 102 -9.83 -13.79 -5.46
C THR A 102 -8.38 -13.95 -5.02
N ALA A 103 -7.43 -13.78 -5.95
CA ALA A 103 -6.02 -14.03 -5.72
C ALA A 103 -5.36 -12.96 -4.82
N TRP A 104 -5.81 -11.69 -4.89
CA TRP A 104 -5.32 -10.57 -4.07
C TRP A 104 -6.14 -10.33 -2.80
N LYS A 105 -7.09 -11.20 -2.44
CA LYS A 105 -7.99 -10.99 -1.30
C LYS A 105 -7.24 -10.61 -0.02
N ASN A 106 -6.24 -11.39 0.35
CA ASN A 106 -5.46 -11.16 1.58
C ASN A 106 -4.65 -9.86 1.52
N ASP A 107 -4.19 -9.45 0.34
CA ASP A 107 -3.46 -8.20 0.15
C ASP A 107 -4.37 -6.99 0.29
N PHE A 108 -5.57 -7.05 -0.24
CA PHE A 108 -6.57 -6.02 -0.04
C PHE A 108 -6.93 -5.88 1.44
N ASP A 109 -7.09 -7.00 2.16
CA ASP A 109 -7.43 -6.99 3.58
C ASP A 109 -6.25 -6.44 4.42
N ALA A 110 -5.01 -6.83 4.09
CA ALA A 110 -3.81 -6.28 4.71
C ALA A 110 -3.62 -4.78 4.40
N SER A 111 -4.02 -4.33 3.19
CA SER A 111 -3.93 -2.92 2.79
C SER A 111 -4.86 -2.01 3.60
N ALA A 112 -5.86 -2.55 4.28
CA ALA A 112 -6.72 -1.78 5.19
C ALA A 112 -5.93 -1.25 6.40
N GLY A 113 -4.85 -1.95 6.82
CA GLY A 113 -3.93 -1.50 7.87
C GLY A 113 -2.74 -0.68 7.34
N VAL A 114 -2.50 -0.66 6.02
CA VAL A 114 -1.38 0.05 5.40
C VAL A 114 -1.86 1.42 4.95
N GLY A 115 -1.33 2.47 5.61
CA GLY A 115 -1.35 3.83 5.06
C GLY A 115 -2.56 4.69 5.35
N ARG A 116 -3.31 4.49 6.41
CA ARG A 116 -3.89 5.67 7.04
C ARG A 116 -2.71 6.48 7.56
N ASP A 117 -2.49 7.65 6.97
CA ASP A 117 -1.53 8.58 7.58
C ASP A 117 -2.04 8.85 8.99
N PRO A 118 -1.30 8.50 10.05
CA PRO A 118 -1.76 8.71 11.43
C PRO A 118 -2.21 10.14 11.71
N LYS A 119 -1.69 11.11 10.96
CA LYS A 119 -2.12 12.52 11.05
C LYS A 119 -3.55 12.72 10.53
N THR A 120 -3.89 12.08 9.40
CA THR A 120 -5.25 12.11 8.83
C THR A 120 -6.20 11.36 9.75
N GLU A 121 -5.81 10.19 10.23
CA GLU A 121 -6.62 9.40 11.16
C GLU A 121 -6.88 10.15 12.47
N LEU A 122 -5.86 10.80 13.05
CA LEU A 122 -6.00 11.61 14.24
C LEU A 122 -6.91 12.83 14.00
N GLN A 123 -6.84 13.44 12.82
CA GLN A 123 -7.71 14.55 12.46
C GLN A 123 -9.17 14.11 12.33
N GLU A 124 -9.45 13.01 11.65
CA GLU A 124 -10.80 12.43 11.52
C GLU A 124 -11.35 12.02 12.90
N TRP A 125 -10.52 11.37 13.71
CA TRP A 125 -10.87 11.03 15.08
C TRP A 125 -11.22 12.26 15.90
N ALA A 126 -10.40 13.31 15.86
CA ALA A 126 -10.65 14.56 16.59
C ALA A 126 -11.93 15.26 16.11
N GLN A 127 -12.20 15.28 14.81
CA GLN A 127 -13.41 15.87 14.23
C GLN A 127 -14.68 15.07 14.55
N SER A 128 -14.59 13.77 14.74
CA SER A 128 -15.72 12.91 15.13
C SER A 128 -16.13 13.11 16.60
N ARG A 129 -15.26 13.68 17.43
CA ARG A 129 -15.42 13.88 18.86
C ARG A 129 -16.09 15.24 19.16
N SER A 130 -17.39 15.24 19.37
CA SER A 130 -18.13 16.45 19.76
C SER A 130 -17.78 16.96 21.15
N ASP A 131 -17.37 16.07 22.07
CA ASP A 131 -16.92 16.36 23.44
C ASP A 131 -15.60 17.16 23.47
N LEU A 132 -14.80 17.10 22.41
CA LEU A 132 -13.57 17.87 22.23
C LEU A 132 -13.78 19.19 21.48
N GLY A 133 -15.03 19.59 21.23
CA GLY A 133 -15.36 20.80 20.47
C GLY A 133 -14.85 20.77 19.02
N ARG A 134 -14.61 19.58 18.46
CA ARG A 134 -13.97 19.35 17.15
C ARG A 134 -12.60 20.03 17.02
N ALA A 135 -11.82 20.03 18.10
CA ALA A 135 -10.47 20.60 18.13
C ALA A 135 -9.58 19.87 17.12
N LEU A 136 -8.86 20.61 16.28
CA LEU A 136 -7.89 20.04 15.35
C LEU A 136 -6.60 19.66 16.08
N PRO A 137 -5.87 18.61 15.61
CA PRO A 137 -4.55 18.28 16.13
C PRO A 137 -3.55 19.43 15.93
N VAL A 138 -2.85 19.79 16.99
CA VAL A 138 -1.81 20.83 16.97
C VAL A 138 -0.46 20.18 17.17
N TYR A 139 0.44 20.34 16.22
CA TYR A 139 1.80 19.78 16.23
C TYR A 139 2.81 20.86 16.59
N ARG A 140 3.74 20.56 17.50
CA ARG A 140 4.82 21.44 17.91
C ARG A 140 6.13 20.68 17.96
N VAL A 141 7.17 21.17 17.31
CA VAL A 141 8.53 20.65 17.48
C VAL A 141 9.01 21.00 18.88
N THR A 142 9.27 20.00 19.72
CA THR A 142 9.77 20.16 21.09
C THR A 142 11.28 20.09 21.14
N HIS A 143 11.89 19.28 20.25
CA HIS A 143 13.34 19.17 20.17
C HIS A 143 13.80 18.97 18.73
N SER A 144 14.99 19.51 18.41
CA SER A 144 15.64 19.29 17.10
C SER A 144 17.15 19.21 17.33
N SER A 145 17.77 18.13 16.87
CA SER A 145 19.20 17.85 17.03
C SER A 145 19.76 17.09 15.84
N GLY A 146 21.05 16.79 15.88
CA GLY A 146 21.74 16.01 14.87
C GLY A 146 22.33 16.88 13.73
N PRO A 147 23.28 16.33 12.96
CA PRO A 147 23.88 17.01 11.83
C PRO A 147 22.90 17.09 10.65
N ALA A 148 23.17 17.99 9.69
CA ALA A 148 22.27 18.22 8.55
C ALA A 148 21.97 16.97 7.69
N HIS A 149 22.87 15.99 7.67
CA HIS A 149 22.71 14.73 6.93
C HIS A 149 22.02 13.62 7.75
N ALA A 150 21.85 13.81 9.06
CA ALA A 150 21.14 12.90 9.96
C ALA A 150 20.41 13.70 11.06
N PRO A 151 19.43 14.54 10.69
CA PRO A 151 18.67 15.32 11.67
C PRO A 151 17.77 14.41 12.50
N HIS A 152 17.51 14.84 13.74
CA HIS A 152 16.57 14.18 14.64
C HIS A 152 15.58 15.21 15.17
N PHE A 153 14.30 14.92 15.06
CA PHE A 153 13.20 15.78 15.51
C PHE A 153 12.35 15.06 16.53
N VAL A 154 11.93 15.77 17.56
CA VAL A 154 10.87 15.35 18.46
C VAL A 154 9.71 16.32 18.29
N VAL A 155 8.52 15.78 18.08
CA VAL A 155 7.29 16.54 17.88
C VAL A 155 6.24 16.08 18.90
N ALA A 156 5.65 17.02 19.60
CA ALA A 156 4.46 16.79 20.40
C ALA A 156 3.21 17.10 19.57
N VAL A 157 2.19 16.27 19.68
CA VAL A 157 0.83 16.54 19.18
C VAL A 157 -0.14 16.63 20.34
N SER A 158 -1.11 17.53 20.25
CA SER A 158 -2.21 17.68 21.20
C SER A 158 -3.55 17.86 20.49
N VAL A 159 -4.64 17.33 21.08
CA VAL A 159 -6.00 17.49 20.57
C VAL A 159 -6.89 17.96 21.74
N GLY A 160 -7.17 19.25 21.80
CA GLY A 160 -8.00 19.82 22.86
C GLY A 160 -7.63 19.32 24.25
N THR A 161 -8.60 18.72 24.95
CA THR A 161 -8.41 18.11 26.29
C THR A 161 -8.17 16.59 26.23
N ALA A 162 -8.10 16.00 25.03
CA ALA A 162 -7.96 14.54 24.88
C ALA A 162 -6.58 14.00 25.28
N GLY A 163 -5.56 14.86 25.25
CA GLY A 163 -4.21 14.48 25.64
C GLY A 163 -3.12 15.02 24.73
N THR A 164 -1.90 14.58 25.02
CA THR A 164 -0.69 14.93 24.28
C THR A 164 0.17 13.68 24.14
N ALA A 165 0.78 13.50 22.98
CA ALA A 165 1.78 12.45 22.75
C ALA A 165 2.97 13.01 21.99
N GLU A 166 4.12 12.36 22.11
CA GLU A 166 5.34 12.73 21.39
C GLU A 166 5.74 11.63 20.40
N GLY A 167 6.39 12.06 19.33
CA GLY A 167 6.97 11.18 18.33
C GLY A 167 8.29 11.72 17.83
N GLU A 168 9.19 10.82 17.46
CA GLU A 168 10.54 11.11 17.01
C GLU A 168 10.72 10.66 15.56
N GLY A 169 11.64 11.29 14.84
CA GLY A 169 11.96 10.88 13.46
C GLY A 169 13.12 11.64 12.84
N GLY A 170 13.66 11.12 11.75
CA GLY A 170 14.70 11.74 10.95
C GLY A 170 14.22 12.95 10.12
N SER A 171 12.92 13.22 10.13
CA SER A 171 12.33 14.42 9.54
C SER A 171 11.14 14.88 10.37
N LYS A 172 10.79 16.17 10.26
CA LYS A 172 9.61 16.72 10.95
C LYS A 172 8.33 15.94 10.60
N ARG A 173 8.15 15.58 9.32
CA ARG A 173 6.98 14.83 8.84
C ARG A 173 6.90 13.44 9.46
N GLU A 174 8.03 12.76 9.62
CA GLU A 174 8.09 11.45 10.28
C GLU A 174 7.78 11.56 11.78
N ALA A 175 8.39 12.53 12.47
CA ALA A 175 8.14 12.78 13.89
C ALA A 175 6.66 13.15 14.15
N GLU A 176 6.05 13.98 13.32
CA GLU A 176 4.62 14.31 13.39
C GLU A 176 3.73 13.09 13.21
N ARG A 177 4.07 12.21 12.26
CA ARG A 177 3.34 10.97 11.99
C ARG A 177 3.42 10.01 13.17
N ASN A 178 4.62 9.86 13.75
CA ASN A 178 4.84 9.02 14.92
C ASN A 178 4.14 9.57 16.18
N ALA A 179 4.11 10.90 16.37
CA ALA A 179 3.37 11.54 17.44
C ALA A 179 1.84 11.29 17.31
N ALA A 180 1.31 11.42 16.08
CA ALA A 180 -0.11 11.14 15.82
C ALA A 180 -0.46 9.68 16.10
N ALA A 181 0.37 8.73 15.66
CA ALA A 181 0.18 7.30 15.94
C ALA A 181 0.21 7.00 17.44
N ALA A 182 1.12 7.63 18.18
CA ALA A 182 1.23 7.46 19.63
C ALA A 182 -0.02 7.98 20.36
N LEU A 183 -0.61 9.11 19.90
CA LEU A 183 -1.83 9.65 20.53
C LEU A 183 -3.07 8.80 20.21
N LEU A 184 -3.14 8.21 19.02
CA LEU A 184 -4.24 7.30 18.63
C LEU A 184 -4.22 5.97 19.40
N ALA A 185 -3.07 5.57 19.95
CA ALA A 185 -2.90 4.34 20.71
C ALA A 185 -3.27 4.48 22.21
N THR A 186 -3.55 5.70 22.70
CA THR A 186 -3.94 6.00 24.10
C THR A 186 -5.46 6.00 24.25
#